data_4d760bc1bbe9c93bf9613181cd5d48e3
#
_entry.id   4d760bc1bbe9c93bf9613181cd5d48e3
#
_cell.length_a   1.000
_cell.length_b   1.000
_cell.length_c   1.000
_cell.angle_alpha   90.00
_cell.angle_beta   90.00
_cell.angle_gamma   90.00
#
_symmetry.space_group_name_H-M   'P 1'
#
loop_
_entity.id
_entity.type
_entity.pdbx_description
1 polymer ?
#
loop_
_entity_poly.entity_id
_entity_poly.type
_entity_poly.pdbx_seq_one_letter_code
_entity_poly.pdbx_strand_id
1 'polypeptide(L)'
;MRKTSEKIGAVIWLVLLFGLPVFGLGGCAQRPQPQTSNSEEAQRTSSLSAGRAAERYDLSKDEERGGHTLARHVARTDDELRERLRREGNISAASTWTDRETAEETIAEALRAERGRIDSWMRRGYPRANLALHYEARREIGRSVSQGEMDAVRCRDAVIVLRADGPDGFYVLTAYPEARE
;
A
#
# COMPACT_ATOMS: atom_id res chain seq x y z
N MET A 1 -29.88 44.07 16.12
CA MET A 1 -29.37 45.02 17.15
C MET A 1 -28.00 44.61 17.61
N ARG A 2 -27.06 45.55 17.49
CA ARG A 2 -25.75 45.75 18.14
C ARG A 2 -24.67 44.69 17.77
N LYS A 3 -23.65 45.06 16.93
CA LYS A 3 -22.49 45.98 17.19
C LYS A 3 -21.62 45.45 18.33
N THR A 4 -20.35 45.23 18.23
CA THR A 4 -19.14 46.00 17.82
C THR A 4 -17.95 45.17 18.28
N SER A 5 -16.74 45.18 17.92
CA SER A 5 -15.80 46.16 17.42
C SER A 5 -14.39 45.59 17.61
N GLU A 6 -13.58 45.75 16.63
CA GLU A 6 -12.14 46.08 16.56
C GLU A 6 -11.27 45.94 17.81
N LYS A 7 -10.04 45.44 17.62
CA LYS A 7 -8.83 46.25 17.88
C LYS A 7 -7.57 45.65 17.25
N ILE A 8 -7.01 46.42 16.38
CA ILE A 8 -5.69 46.62 15.83
C ILE A 8 -4.64 46.72 16.96
N GLY A 9 -3.47 46.13 16.73
CA GLY A 9 -2.30 46.32 17.57
C GLY A 9 -1.03 46.10 16.80
N ALA A 10 -0.59 47.09 16.03
CA ALA A 10 0.73 47.21 15.46
C ALA A 10 1.75 47.63 16.54
N VAL A 11 2.88 46.96 16.59
CA VAL A 11 4.04 47.46 17.32
C VAL A 11 5.25 47.40 16.40
N ILE A 12 5.68 48.60 16.04
CA ILE A 12 6.93 48.97 15.37
C ILE A 12 8.02 49.14 16.47
N TRP A 13 9.18 48.57 16.27
CA TRP A 13 10.46 49.01 16.89
C TRP A 13 11.59 48.67 15.89
N LEU A 14 12.05 49.59 15.22
CA LEU A 14 13.09 50.61 15.30
C LEU A 14 14.54 50.08 15.49
N VAL A 15 15.27 50.34 14.48
CA VAL A 15 16.68 50.33 14.13
C VAL A 15 17.64 50.67 15.31
N LEU A 16 18.79 50.00 15.34
CA LEU A 16 20.06 50.59 15.76
C LEU A 16 21.26 49.99 15.00
N LEU A 17 21.88 50.84 14.22
CA LEU A 17 23.20 50.74 13.60
C LEU A 17 24.31 50.90 14.64
N PHE A 18 25.39 50.18 14.49
CA PHE A 18 26.78 50.46 14.88
C PHE A 18 27.56 49.14 14.74
N GLY A 19 28.60 48.97 14.05
CA GLY A 19 29.80 49.70 13.72
C GLY A 19 30.80 48.68 13.17
N LEU A 20 31.48 48.97 12.10
CA LEU A 20 32.71 48.29 11.62
C LEU A 20 33.91 48.67 12.50
N PRO A 21 34.93 47.82 12.61
CA PRO A 21 36.11 47.90 11.73
C PRO A 21 36.73 46.50 11.37
N VAL A 22 37.12 46.25 10.14
CA VAL A 22 38.41 46.41 9.46
C VAL A 22 39.57 45.46 9.88
N PHE A 23 40.04 44.72 8.85
CA PHE A 23 41.35 44.07 8.60
C PHE A 23 41.68 42.72 9.24
N GLY A 24 41.87 41.76 8.33
CA GLY A 24 42.60 40.50 8.52
C GLY A 24 42.76 39.76 7.20
N LEU A 25 43.77 40.08 6.41
CA LEU A 25 44.23 39.33 5.24
C LEU A 25 44.75 37.96 5.68
N GLY A 26 44.19 36.89 5.15
CA GLY A 26 44.69 35.55 5.32
C GLY A 26 44.01 34.62 4.29
N GLY A 27 44.58 34.55 3.07
CA GLY A 27 44.07 33.70 2.03
C GLY A 27 44.35 32.22 2.30
N CYS A 28 43.31 31.42 2.28
CA CYS A 28 43.38 30.03 1.86
C CYS A 28 42.14 29.81 1.00
N ALA A 29 42.36 29.70 -0.28
CA ALA A 29 41.35 29.30 -1.25
C ALA A 29 40.92 27.84 -0.95
N GLN A 30 39.88 27.66 -0.16
CA GLN A 30 39.18 26.40 -0.06
C GLN A 30 38.24 26.29 -1.26
N ARG A 31 38.64 25.42 -2.18
CA ARG A 31 37.83 24.99 -3.32
C ARG A 31 36.51 24.47 -2.77
N PRO A 32 35.33 24.95 -3.24
CA PRO A 32 34.07 24.38 -2.83
C PRO A 32 33.99 22.95 -3.41
N GLN A 33 33.93 21.97 -2.53
CA GLN A 33 33.59 20.62 -2.93
C GLN A 33 32.08 20.57 -3.23
N PRO A 34 31.64 19.95 -4.32
CA PRO A 34 30.24 19.76 -4.60
C PRO A 34 29.68 18.66 -3.68
N GLN A 35 29.07 19.05 -2.56
CA GLN A 35 28.34 18.17 -1.64
C GLN A 35 26.82 18.18 -1.90
N THR A 36 26.40 18.29 -3.15
CA THR A 36 24.96 18.41 -3.46
C THR A 36 24.30 17.14 -4.05
N SER A 37 25.05 16.08 -4.37
CA SER A 37 24.46 14.91 -5.03
C SER A 37 23.77 13.89 -4.09
N ASN A 38 24.30 13.71 -2.88
CA ASN A 38 23.76 12.68 -1.98
C ASN A 38 22.45 13.08 -1.26
N SER A 39 22.24 14.37 -1.04
CA SER A 39 21.05 14.87 -0.34
C SER A 39 19.81 14.89 -1.26
N GLU A 40 20.01 15.23 -2.54
CA GLU A 40 18.93 15.25 -3.51
C GLU A 40 18.49 13.82 -3.92
N GLU A 41 19.44 12.90 -4.01
CA GLU A 41 19.16 11.51 -4.32
C GLU A 41 18.45 10.79 -3.15
N ALA A 42 18.85 11.07 -1.91
CA ALA A 42 18.16 10.59 -0.72
C ALA A 42 16.74 11.18 -0.58
N GLN A 43 16.54 12.43 -0.96
CA GLN A 43 15.20 13.05 -0.96
C GLN A 43 14.32 12.52 -2.09
N ARG A 44 14.86 12.24 -3.27
CA ARG A 44 14.13 11.62 -4.40
C ARG A 44 13.73 10.19 -4.09
N THR A 45 14.62 9.40 -3.52
CA THR A 45 14.30 8.02 -3.10
C THR A 45 13.30 7.99 -1.96
N SER A 46 13.38 8.92 -1.01
CA SER A 46 12.40 9.07 0.07
C SER A 46 11.03 9.53 -0.44
N SER A 47 10.97 10.45 -1.40
CA SER A 47 9.70 10.90 -1.99
C SER A 47 9.07 9.84 -2.90
N LEU A 48 9.87 9.04 -3.62
CA LEU A 48 9.38 7.91 -4.41
C LEU A 48 8.85 6.78 -3.52
N SER A 49 9.51 6.50 -2.40
CA SER A 49 9.05 5.50 -1.43
C SER A 49 7.78 5.97 -0.68
N ALA A 50 7.70 7.26 -0.34
CA ALA A 50 6.50 7.85 0.27
C ALA A 50 5.30 7.89 -0.71
N GLY A 51 5.53 8.21 -1.99
CA GLY A 51 4.50 8.15 -3.05
C GLY A 51 3.99 6.72 -3.27
N ARG A 52 4.89 5.73 -3.24
CA ARG A 52 4.53 4.32 -3.36
C ARG A 52 3.76 3.80 -2.12
N ALA A 53 4.08 4.31 -0.93
CA ALA A 53 3.36 3.99 0.31
C ALA A 53 1.93 4.58 0.32
N ALA A 54 1.72 5.75 -0.30
CA ALA A 54 0.39 6.37 -0.41
C ALA A 54 -0.55 5.66 -1.40
N GLU A 55 -0.01 4.80 -2.28
CA GLU A 55 -0.79 4.03 -3.26
C GLU A 55 -1.08 2.59 -2.81
N ARG A 56 -0.53 2.14 -1.69
CA ARG A 56 -0.76 0.79 -1.17
C ARG A 56 -2.14 0.64 -0.57
N TYR A 57 -2.75 -0.50 -0.84
CA TYR A 57 -3.97 -0.93 -0.17
C TYR A 57 -3.63 -1.36 1.26
N ASP A 58 -4.48 -1.04 2.23
CA ASP A 58 -4.24 -1.39 3.64
C ASP A 58 -5.17 -2.53 4.07
N LEU A 59 -4.66 -3.75 4.00
CA LEU A 59 -5.40 -4.96 4.35
C LEU A 59 -5.78 -5.07 5.84
N SER A 60 -5.11 -4.35 6.74
CA SER A 60 -5.49 -4.39 8.16
C SER A 60 -6.88 -3.81 8.39
N LYS A 61 -7.27 -2.79 7.63
CA LYS A 61 -8.63 -2.22 7.70
C LYS A 61 -9.71 -3.19 7.24
N ASP A 62 -9.37 -4.11 6.34
CA ASP A 62 -10.30 -5.13 5.89
C ASP A 62 -10.41 -6.28 6.89
N GLU A 63 -9.30 -6.67 7.54
CA GLU A 63 -9.32 -7.66 8.63
C GLU A 63 -10.24 -7.20 9.77
N GLU A 64 -10.23 -5.90 10.13
CA GLU A 64 -11.14 -5.31 11.13
C GLU A 64 -12.63 -5.43 10.75
N ARG A 65 -12.93 -5.54 9.44
CA ARG A 65 -14.30 -5.69 8.91
C ARG A 65 -14.70 -7.16 8.67
N GLY A 66 -13.82 -8.11 9.01
CA GLY A 66 -14.04 -9.54 8.83
C GLY A 66 -13.38 -10.12 7.57
N GLY A 67 -12.48 -9.38 6.95
CA GLY A 67 -11.52 -9.89 5.98
C GLY A 67 -10.57 -10.90 6.61
N HIS A 68 -9.88 -11.70 5.79
CA HIS A 68 -8.97 -12.73 6.30
C HIS A 68 -7.79 -13.03 5.37
N THR A 69 -7.41 -12.06 4.54
CA THR A 69 -6.26 -12.18 3.64
C THR A 69 -4.96 -12.33 4.40
N LEU A 70 -4.69 -11.43 5.35
CA LEU A 70 -3.48 -11.46 6.16
C LEU A 70 -3.41 -12.73 7.02
N ALA A 71 -4.51 -13.03 7.70
CA ALA A 71 -4.57 -14.17 8.62
C ALA A 71 -4.40 -15.52 7.92
N ARG A 72 -4.83 -15.67 6.67
CA ARG A 72 -4.85 -16.97 5.98
C ARG A 72 -3.87 -17.11 4.83
N HIS A 73 -3.47 -16.01 4.19
CA HIS A 73 -2.81 -16.05 2.90
C HIS A 73 -1.52 -15.22 2.81
N VAL A 74 -0.95 -14.76 3.92
CA VAL A 74 0.30 -13.99 3.89
C VAL A 74 1.41 -14.71 4.64
N ALA A 75 2.57 -14.83 4.01
CA ALA A 75 3.82 -15.37 4.56
C ALA A 75 3.68 -16.76 5.20
N ARG A 76 2.85 -17.65 4.63
CA ARG A 76 2.71 -19.04 5.07
C ARG A 76 3.85 -19.89 4.53
N THR A 77 4.33 -20.81 5.33
CA THR A 77 5.29 -21.80 4.88
C THR A 77 4.62 -22.91 4.06
N ASP A 78 5.40 -23.65 3.27
CA ASP A 78 4.85 -24.76 2.48
C ASP A 78 4.27 -25.86 3.36
N ASP A 79 4.86 -26.07 4.55
CA ASP A 79 4.33 -27.02 5.53
C ASP A 79 2.98 -26.58 6.09
N GLU A 80 2.79 -25.29 6.37
CA GLU A 80 1.49 -24.75 6.77
C GLU A 80 0.44 -24.88 5.66
N LEU A 81 0.82 -24.71 4.39
CA LEU A 81 -0.08 -24.91 3.25
C LEU A 81 -0.49 -26.38 3.15
N ARG A 82 0.44 -27.32 3.24
CA ARG A 82 0.16 -28.77 3.22
C ARG A 82 -0.70 -29.19 4.43
N GLU A 83 -0.40 -28.65 5.62
CA GLU A 83 -1.21 -28.91 6.81
C GLU A 83 -2.64 -28.41 6.65
N ARG A 84 -2.81 -27.24 6.06
CA ARG A 84 -4.14 -26.69 5.73
C ARG A 84 -4.89 -27.61 4.78
N LEU A 85 -4.26 -28.12 3.72
CA LEU A 85 -4.86 -29.07 2.78
C LEU A 85 -5.29 -30.36 3.44
N ARG A 86 -4.51 -30.88 4.42
CA ARG A 86 -4.89 -32.07 5.20
C ARG A 86 -6.10 -31.82 6.08
N ARG A 87 -6.24 -30.64 6.65
CA ARG A 87 -7.37 -30.29 7.54
C ARG A 87 -8.63 -29.90 6.80
N GLU A 88 -8.48 -29.19 5.68
CA GLU A 88 -9.57 -28.63 4.89
C GLU A 88 -9.72 -29.44 3.57
N GLY A 89 -10.15 -30.70 3.66
CA GLY A 89 -10.24 -31.61 2.51
C GLY A 89 -11.22 -31.19 1.40
N ASN A 90 -11.94 -30.10 1.58
CA ASN A 90 -12.87 -29.51 0.62
C ASN A 90 -12.24 -28.41 -0.25
N ILE A 91 -10.96 -28.07 -0.05
CA ILE A 91 -10.26 -27.11 -0.88
C ILE A 91 -9.30 -27.83 -1.83
N SER A 92 -9.21 -27.36 -3.08
CA SER A 92 -8.34 -27.94 -4.12
C SER A 92 -6.90 -27.46 -4.03
N ALA A 93 -6.66 -26.30 -3.42
CA ALA A 93 -5.33 -25.73 -3.28
C ALA A 93 -5.25 -24.83 -2.04
N ALA A 94 -4.04 -24.67 -1.51
CA ALA A 94 -3.70 -23.71 -0.48
C ALA A 94 -2.55 -22.83 -0.97
N SER A 95 -2.67 -21.52 -0.82
CA SER A 95 -1.70 -20.58 -1.37
C SER A 95 -1.34 -19.47 -0.39
N THR A 96 -0.20 -18.82 -0.65
CA THR A 96 0.29 -17.72 0.16
C THR A 96 0.93 -16.64 -0.71
N TRP A 97 0.70 -15.40 -0.38
CA TRP A 97 1.48 -14.26 -0.84
C TRP A 97 2.90 -14.36 -0.32
N THR A 98 3.86 -13.85 -1.07
CA THR A 98 5.27 -13.79 -0.63
C THR A 98 5.39 -13.04 0.69
N ASP A 99 4.75 -11.88 0.76
CA ASP A 99 4.69 -11.01 1.92
C ASP A 99 3.47 -10.08 1.85
N ARG A 100 3.26 -9.29 2.91
CA ARG A 100 2.17 -8.33 3.00
C ARG A 100 2.28 -7.22 1.95
N GLU A 101 3.48 -6.70 1.71
CA GLU A 101 3.72 -5.62 0.75
C GLU A 101 3.31 -6.06 -0.66
N THR A 102 3.73 -7.25 -1.08
CA THR A 102 3.34 -7.85 -2.37
C THR A 102 1.82 -8.02 -2.49
N ALA A 103 1.15 -8.45 -1.41
CA ALA A 103 -0.31 -8.58 -1.41
C ALA A 103 -1.00 -7.22 -1.58
N GLU A 104 -0.63 -6.23 -0.78
CA GLU A 104 -1.23 -4.88 -0.81
C GLU A 104 -0.98 -4.16 -2.13
N GLU A 105 0.23 -4.23 -2.70
CA GLU A 105 0.54 -3.69 -4.02
C GLU A 105 -0.29 -4.34 -5.14
N THR A 106 -0.32 -5.67 -5.16
CA THR A 106 -1.05 -6.43 -6.19
C THR A 106 -2.55 -6.17 -6.11
N ILE A 107 -3.11 -6.11 -4.90
CA ILE A 107 -4.53 -5.79 -4.70
C ILE A 107 -4.82 -4.37 -5.19
N ALA A 108 -3.98 -3.38 -4.87
CA ALA A 108 -4.15 -2.01 -5.35
C ALA A 108 -4.12 -1.93 -6.89
N GLU A 109 -3.23 -2.69 -7.54
CA GLU A 109 -3.16 -2.78 -9.00
C GLU A 109 -4.42 -3.41 -9.59
N ALA A 110 -4.88 -4.53 -9.02
CA ALA A 110 -6.09 -5.23 -9.44
C ALA A 110 -7.35 -4.35 -9.30
N LEU A 111 -7.50 -3.66 -8.18
CA LEU A 111 -8.64 -2.75 -7.95
C LEU A 111 -8.66 -1.59 -8.95
N ARG A 112 -7.48 -1.07 -9.32
CA ARG A 112 -7.38 -0.04 -10.36
C ARG A 112 -7.71 -0.58 -11.75
N ALA A 113 -7.18 -1.74 -12.11
CA ALA A 113 -7.42 -2.39 -13.40
C ALA A 113 -8.90 -2.77 -13.60
N GLU A 114 -9.53 -3.26 -12.56
CA GLU A 114 -10.91 -3.79 -12.58
C GLU A 114 -11.97 -2.76 -12.15
N ARG A 115 -11.60 -1.47 -12.07
CA ARG A 115 -12.48 -0.40 -11.60
C ARG A 115 -13.85 -0.39 -12.28
N GLY A 116 -13.88 -0.57 -13.59
CA GLY A 116 -15.16 -0.59 -14.34
C GLY A 116 -16.10 -1.73 -13.92
N ARG A 117 -15.54 -2.92 -13.61
CA ARG A 117 -16.31 -4.06 -13.08
C ARG A 117 -16.81 -3.77 -11.66
N ILE A 118 -15.96 -3.18 -10.82
CA ILE A 118 -16.31 -2.80 -9.44
C ILE A 118 -17.43 -1.75 -9.47
N ASP A 119 -17.30 -0.70 -10.26
CA ASP A 119 -18.33 0.33 -10.41
C ASP A 119 -19.67 -0.25 -10.90
N SER A 120 -19.62 -1.18 -11.86
CA SER A 120 -20.80 -1.86 -12.36
C SER A 120 -21.44 -2.76 -11.30
N TRP A 121 -20.63 -3.45 -10.49
CA TRP A 121 -21.10 -4.26 -9.37
C TRP A 121 -21.71 -3.38 -8.27
N MET A 122 -21.10 -2.24 -7.94
CA MET A 122 -21.62 -1.30 -6.95
C MET A 122 -23.00 -0.75 -7.34
N ARG A 123 -23.27 -0.50 -8.62
CA ARG A 123 -24.58 -0.03 -9.12
C ARG A 123 -25.72 -1.05 -9.04
N ARG A 124 -25.45 -2.33 -8.74
CA ARG A 124 -26.51 -3.37 -8.65
C ARG A 124 -27.42 -3.26 -7.42
N GLY A 125 -27.20 -2.25 -6.58
CA GLY A 125 -27.94 -2.08 -5.34
C GLY A 125 -27.39 -2.93 -4.19
N TYR A 126 -28.07 -2.88 -3.05
CA TYR A 126 -27.67 -3.57 -1.82
C TYR A 126 -28.91 -4.31 -1.24
N PRO A 127 -28.79 -5.53 -0.69
CA PRO A 127 -27.57 -6.36 -0.65
C PRO A 127 -27.19 -6.94 -2.02
N ARG A 128 -25.88 -7.23 -2.19
CA ARG A 128 -25.35 -7.84 -3.42
C ARG A 128 -24.38 -8.98 -3.09
N ALA A 129 -24.25 -9.94 -4.00
CA ALA A 129 -23.28 -11.02 -3.88
C ALA A 129 -21.85 -10.49 -3.93
N ASN A 130 -20.90 -11.23 -3.34
CA ASN A 130 -19.48 -10.92 -3.43
C ASN A 130 -19.02 -10.86 -4.91
N LEU A 131 -18.05 -10.03 -5.20
CA LEU A 131 -17.43 -9.92 -6.51
C LEU A 131 -16.04 -10.56 -6.47
N ALA A 132 -15.83 -11.59 -7.26
CA ALA A 132 -14.48 -12.14 -7.49
C ALA A 132 -13.84 -11.46 -8.71
N LEU A 133 -12.64 -10.95 -8.49
CA LEU A 133 -11.75 -10.40 -9.52
C LEU A 133 -10.61 -11.37 -9.74
N HIS A 134 -10.22 -11.59 -11.00
CA HIS A 134 -9.03 -12.33 -11.38
C HIS A 134 -8.03 -11.35 -11.96
N TYR A 135 -6.81 -11.39 -11.47
CA TYR A 135 -5.75 -10.45 -11.86
C TYR A 135 -4.46 -11.20 -12.13
N GLU A 136 -3.84 -10.93 -13.27
CA GLU A 136 -2.53 -11.44 -13.64
C GLU A 136 -1.47 -10.36 -13.39
N ALA A 137 -0.56 -10.63 -12.46
CA ALA A 137 0.53 -9.73 -12.12
C ALA A 137 1.72 -9.92 -13.11
N ARG A 138 2.50 -8.86 -13.29
CA ARG A 138 3.69 -8.89 -14.14
C ARG A 138 4.87 -9.68 -13.54
N ARG A 139 4.82 -9.97 -12.25
CA ARG A 139 5.86 -10.65 -11.46
C ARG A 139 5.26 -11.79 -10.65
N GLU A 140 6.11 -12.64 -10.11
CA GLU A 140 5.69 -13.60 -9.10
C GLU A 140 5.18 -12.88 -7.85
N ILE A 141 4.04 -13.33 -7.35
CA ILE A 141 3.34 -12.71 -6.20
C ILE A 141 3.21 -13.66 -5.02
N GLY A 142 3.46 -14.94 -5.22
CA GLY A 142 3.33 -15.95 -4.19
C GLY A 142 3.44 -17.35 -4.75
N ARG A 143 2.93 -18.32 -4.01
CA ARG A 143 2.95 -19.72 -4.41
C ARG A 143 1.71 -20.47 -3.91
N SER A 144 1.45 -21.61 -4.51
CA SER A 144 0.30 -22.48 -4.22
C SER A 144 0.73 -23.94 -4.20
N VAL A 145 0.15 -24.72 -3.29
CA VAL A 145 0.23 -26.19 -3.27
C VAL A 145 -1.14 -26.74 -3.61
N SER A 146 -1.22 -27.64 -4.59
CA SER A 146 -2.46 -28.33 -4.96
C SER A 146 -2.71 -29.53 -4.05
N GLN A 147 -3.97 -29.92 -3.91
CA GLN A 147 -4.35 -31.10 -3.13
C GLN A 147 -3.68 -32.36 -3.71
N GLY A 148 -2.96 -33.10 -2.86
CA GLY A 148 -2.21 -34.30 -3.25
C GLY A 148 -0.80 -34.03 -3.74
N GLU A 149 -0.41 -32.78 -3.98
CA GLU A 149 0.93 -32.42 -4.40
C GLU A 149 1.84 -32.06 -3.21
N MET A 150 3.14 -32.32 -3.38
CA MET A 150 4.15 -31.97 -2.37
C MET A 150 4.84 -30.65 -2.66
N ASP A 151 4.95 -30.28 -3.92
CA ASP A 151 5.70 -29.12 -4.36
C ASP A 151 4.81 -27.91 -4.52
N ALA A 152 5.33 -26.76 -4.08
CA ALA A 152 4.68 -25.47 -4.27
C ALA A 152 4.99 -24.90 -5.65
N VAL A 153 3.98 -24.47 -6.38
CA VAL A 153 4.09 -23.80 -7.68
C VAL A 153 4.04 -22.28 -7.48
N ARG A 154 4.91 -21.57 -8.17
CA ARG A 154 4.94 -20.10 -8.16
C ARG A 154 3.75 -19.53 -8.91
N CYS A 155 3.15 -18.49 -8.35
CA CYS A 155 1.94 -17.86 -8.87
C CYS A 155 2.20 -16.43 -9.34
N ARG A 156 1.55 -16.07 -10.44
CA ARG A 156 1.46 -14.69 -10.94
C ARG A 156 0.00 -14.21 -10.95
N ASP A 157 -0.94 -15.13 -10.89
CA ASP A 157 -2.36 -14.85 -10.86
C ASP A 157 -2.84 -14.71 -9.43
N ALA A 158 -3.86 -13.88 -9.23
CA ALA A 158 -4.52 -13.69 -7.96
C ALA A 158 -6.04 -13.65 -8.11
N VAL A 159 -6.72 -14.17 -7.11
CA VAL A 159 -8.15 -13.97 -6.91
C VAL A 159 -8.34 -12.99 -5.77
N ILE A 160 -9.12 -11.94 -6.02
CA ILE A 160 -9.50 -10.94 -5.02
C ILE A 160 -11.03 -10.96 -4.88
N VAL A 161 -11.52 -11.28 -3.70
CA VAL A 161 -12.96 -11.33 -3.42
C VAL A 161 -13.37 -10.09 -2.64
N LEU A 162 -14.22 -9.28 -3.25
CA LEU A 162 -14.80 -8.09 -2.64
C LEU A 162 -16.16 -8.40 -2.00
N ARG A 163 -16.37 -7.86 -0.82
CA ARG A 163 -17.66 -7.91 -0.13
C ARG A 163 -18.20 -6.51 0.06
N ALA A 164 -19.50 -6.35 -0.19
CA ALA A 164 -20.18 -5.07 0.03
C ALA A 164 -20.21 -4.73 1.52
N ASP A 165 -19.90 -3.47 1.83
CA ASP A 165 -19.99 -2.86 3.15
C ASP A 165 -20.99 -1.70 3.07
N GLY A 166 -22.26 -2.04 3.22
CA GLY A 166 -23.35 -1.12 2.96
C GLY A 166 -23.61 -0.85 1.46
N PRO A 167 -24.43 0.18 1.15
CA PRO A 167 -24.77 0.51 -0.24
C PRO A 167 -23.61 1.07 -1.04
N ASP A 168 -22.72 1.86 -0.41
CA ASP A 168 -21.73 2.69 -1.09
C ASP A 168 -20.27 2.24 -0.83
N GLY A 169 -20.06 1.16 -0.07
CA GLY A 169 -18.75 0.69 0.32
C GLY A 169 -18.49 -0.78 -0.03
N PHE A 170 -17.22 -1.15 0.02
CA PHE A 170 -16.76 -2.54 -0.03
C PHE A 170 -15.41 -2.68 0.69
N TYR A 171 -15.04 -3.91 0.96
CA TYR A 171 -13.73 -4.30 1.47
C TYR A 171 -13.26 -5.62 0.83
N VAL A 172 -11.98 -5.92 0.92
CA VAL A 172 -11.43 -7.20 0.48
C VAL A 172 -11.72 -8.26 1.54
N LEU A 173 -12.68 -9.14 1.25
CA LEU A 173 -13.01 -10.26 2.13
C LEU A 173 -11.85 -11.25 2.21
N THR A 174 -11.27 -11.58 1.06
CA THR A 174 -10.08 -12.43 0.95
C THR A 174 -9.39 -12.18 -0.38
N ALA A 175 -8.07 -12.36 -0.40
CA ALA A 175 -7.30 -12.39 -1.63
C ALA A 175 -6.17 -13.42 -1.50
N TYR A 176 -5.90 -14.14 -2.58
CA TYR A 176 -4.89 -15.21 -2.59
C TYR A 176 -4.28 -15.40 -3.98
N PRO A 177 -3.00 -15.78 -4.05
CA PRO A 177 -2.39 -16.23 -5.30
C PRO A 177 -3.02 -17.52 -5.80
N GLU A 178 -3.13 -17.65 -7.12
CA GLU A 178 -3.69 -18.81 -7.79
C GLU A 178 -2.68 -19.36 -8.81
N ALA A 179 -2.46 -20.67 -8.80
CA ALA A 179 -1.75 -21.32 -9.89
C ALA A 179 -2.76 -21.59 -11.02
N ARG A 180 -2.54 -20.99 -12.20
CA ARG A 180 -3.27 -21.36 -13.42
C ARG A 180 -2.55 -22.50 -14.11
N GLU A 181 -3.28 -23.56 -14.43
CA GLU A 181 -2.84 -24.62 -15.30
C GLU A 181 -2.79 -24.19 -16.77
#